data_c856e5ce123beb4814a5ea80dd77c3c2
#
_entry.id   c856e5ce123beb4814a5ea80dd77c3c2
#
_cell.length_a   1.000
_cell.length_b   1.000
_cell.length_c   1.000
_cell.angle_alpha   90.00
_cell.angle_beta   90.00
_cell.angle_gamma   90.00
#
_symmetry.space_group_name_H-M   'P 1'
#
loop_
_entity.id
_entity.type
_entity.pdbx_description
1 polymer ?
#
loop_
_entity_poly.entity_id
_entity_poly.type
_entity_poly.pdbx_seq_one_letter_code
_entity_poly.pdbx_strand_id
1 'polypeptide(L)'
;MTASSPLGDTRAAWLLAGVEFFFALSWVVYVIFLPELLARGGIDRRYLPWIIAADQLIFALADWWMGVAVDRARAALRMIGPMLVLLSAVSALAMLLMPWLAATPALFLLAIGVWVATSSALRAPPYVLLSRYAGRATLPRLAGIQLLGLAVASALAPY
;
A
#
# COMPACT_ATOMS: atom_id res chain seq x y z
N MET A 1 -9.16 31.26 -2.98
CA MET A 1 -9.05 29.98 -3.73
C MET A 1 -7.92 30.16 -4.74
N THR A 2 -6.69 29.79 -4.35
CA THR A 2 -5.54 29.79 -5.26
C THR A 2 -5.69 28.59 -6.19
N ALA A 3 -5.87 28.85 -7.49
CA ALA A 3 -5.87 27.80 -8.50
C ALA A 3 -4.51 27.09 -8.44
N SER A 4 -4.52 25.80 -8.07
CA SER A 4 -3.34 24.94 -8.14
C SER A 4 -2.84 24.93 -9.59
N SER A 5 -1.53 25.07 -9.81
CA SER A 5 -0.99 25.05 -11.16
C SER A 5 -1.15 23.64 -11.75
N PRO A 6 -1.54 23.48 -13.01
CA PRO A 6 -1.71 22.17 -13.66
C PRO A 6 -0.45 21.29 -13.61
N LEU A 7 0.73 21.91 -13.50
CA LEU A 7 2.02 21.22 -13.37
C LEU A 7 2.22 20.60 -11.98
N GLY A 8 1.69 21.24 -10.93
CA GLY A 8 1.73 20.69 -9.55
C GLY A 8 0.89 19.43 -9.44
N ASP A 9 -0.28 19.42 -10.04
CA ASP A 9 -1.18 18.28 -10.02
C ASP A 9 -0.59 17.06 -10.76
N THR A 10 0.09 17.29 -11.89
CA THR A 10 0.74 16.22 -12.65
C THR A 10 1.92 15.61 -11.90
N ARG A 11 2.75 16.41 -11.21
CA ARG A 11 3.85 15.89 -10.38
C ARG A 11 3.33 15.04 -9.22
N ALA A 12 2.28 15.50 -8.55
CA ALA A 12 1.64 14.74 -7.50
C ALA A 12 1.12 13.38 -8.03
N ALA A 13 0.47 13.36 -9.19
CA ALA A 13 -0.02 12.14 -9.81
C ALA A 13 1.11 11.13 -10.12
N TRP A 14 2.28 11.58 -10.60
CA TRP A 14 3.43 10.71 -10.83
C TRP A 14 4.05 10.17 -9.56
N LEU A 15 4.10 10.98 -8.48
CA LEU A 15 4.53 10.49 -7.17
C LEU A 15 3.58 9.40 -6.64
N LEU A 16 2.27 9.61 -6.79
CA LEU A 16 1.26 8.62 -6.40
C LEU A 16 1.36 7.36 -7.27
N ALA A 17 1.62 7.49 -8.57
CA ALA A 17 1.89 6.34 -9.45
C ALA A 17 3.11 5.53 -8.98
N GLY A 18 4.17 6.20 -8.51
CA GLY A 18 5.33 5.56 -7.89
C GLY A 18 4.96 4.78 -6.62
N VAL A 19 4.15 5.35 -5.75
CA VAL A 19 3.66 4.67 -4.54
C VAL A 19 2.85 3.42 -4.89
N GLU A 20 1.92 3.54 -5.83
CA GLU A 20 1.11 2.41 -6.33
C GLU A 20 1.97 1.32 -6.97
N PHE A 21 2.98 1.70 -7.74
CA PHE A 21 3.94 0.77 -8.34
C PHE A 21 4.66 -0.05 -7.26
N PHE A 22 5.26 0.62 -6.27
CA PHE A 22 5.98 -0.07 -5.20
C PHE A 22 5.08 -0.92 -4.33
N PHE A 23 3.86 -0.45 -4.05
CA PHE A 23 2.86 -1.24 -3.33
C PHE A 23 2.52 -2.52 -4.09
N ALA A 24 2.14 -2.41 -5.37
CA ALA A 24 1.75 -3.55 -6.20
C ALA A 24 2.91 -4.53 -6.39
N LEU A 25 4.12 -4.04 -6.64
CA LEU A 25 5.32 -4.87 -6.77
C LEU A 25 5.62 -5.62 -5.47
N SER A 26 5.56 -4.94 -4.32
CA SER A 26 5.77 -5.56 -3.00
C SER A 26 4.75 -6.65 -2.72
N TRP A 27 3.48 -6.43 -3.08
CA TRP A 27 2.42 -7.42 -2.94
C TRP A 27 2.70 -8.67 -3.77
N VAL A 28 3.09 -8.50 -5.03
CA VAL A 28 3.37 -9.63 -5.91
C VAL A 28 4.58 -10.42 -5.43
N VAL A 29 5.66 -9.74 -5.07
CA VAL A 29 6.86 -10.36 -4.49
C VAL A 29 6.48 -11.15 -3.22
N TYR A 30 5.69 -10.55 -2.33
CA TYR A 30 5.21 -11.21 -1.13
C TYR A 30 4.44 -12.51 -1.46
N VAL A 31 3.46 -12.44 -2.36
CA VAL A 31 2.63 -13.61 -2.70
C VAL A 31 3.46 -14.74 -3.33
N ILE A 32 4.43 -14.39 -4.19
CA ILE A 32 5.32 -15.37 -4.84
C ILE A 32 6.19 -16.09 -3.81
N PHE A 33 6.81 -15.36 -2.87
CA PHE A 33 7.73 -15.92 -1.91
C PHE A 33 7.09 -16.45 -0.63
N LEU A 34 5.82 -16.11 -0.36
CA LEU A 34 5.10 -16.53 0.84
C LEU A 34 5.16 -18.04 1.08
N PRO A 35 4.93 -18.93 0.07
CA PRO A 35 5.01 -20.38 0.29
C PRO A 35 6.39 -20.86 0.75
N GLU A 36 7.46 -20.25 0.24
CA GLU A 36 8.83 -20.59 0.64
C GLU A 36 9.13 -20.11 2.06
N LEU A 37 8.70 -18.89 2.40
CA LEU A 37 8.89 -18.31 3.73
C LEU A 37 8.12 -19.11 4.80
N LEU A 38 6.89 -19.56 4.48
CA LEU A 38 6.12 -20.47 5.36
C LEU A 38 6.87 -21.78 5.61
N ALA A 39 7.43 -22.38 4.55
CA ALA A 39 8.19 -23.62 4.67
C ALA A 39 9.44 -23.45 5.55
N ARG A 40 10.16 -22.32 5.43
CA ARG A 40 11.30 -21.99 6.31
C ARG A 40 10.89 -21.84 7.77
N GLY A 41 9.69 -21.32 8.04
CA GLY A 41 9.11 -21.20 9.37
C GLY A 41 8.51 -22.49 9.93
N GLY A 42 8.54 -23.60 9.16
CA GLY A 42 7.88 -24.83 9.56
C GLY A 42 6.34 -24.75 9.59
N ILE A 43 5.78 -23.73 8.93
CA ILE A 43 4.32 -23.54 8.82
C ILE A 43 3.82 -24.38 7.65
N ASP A 44 2.84 -25.26 7.93
CA ASP A 44 2.25 -26.12 6.91
C ASP A 44 1.59 -25.29 5.79
N ARG A 45 1.87 -25.65 4.53
CA ARG A 45 1.38 -25.01 3.32
C ARG A 45 -0.15 -24.93 3.24
N ARG A 46 -0.86 -25.82 3.96
CA ARG A 46 -2.34 -25.77 4.07
C ARG A 46 -2.87 -24.47 4.67
N TYR A 47 -2.05 -23.72 5.42
CA TYR A 47 -2.43 -22.43 5.98
C TYR A 47 -2.28 -21.26 5.01
N LEU A 48 -1.61 -21.44 3.86
CA LEU A 48 -1.40 -20.40 2.85
C LEU A 48 -2.71 -19.68 2.43
N PRO A 49 -3.80 -20.39 2.07
CA PRO A 49 -5.04 -19.73 1.70
C PRO A 49 -5.65 -18.91 2.86
N TRP A 50 -5.49 -19.38 4.09
CA TRP A 50 -6.00 -18.69 5.28
C TRP A 50 -5.21 -17.43 5.61
N ILE A 51 -3.90 -17.44 5.42
CA ILE A 51 -3.04 -16.26 5.59
C ILE A 51 -3.42 -15.21 4.54
N ILE A 52 -3.52 -15.60 3.27
CA ILE A 52 -3.94 -14.68 2.21
C ILE A 52 -5.36 -14.13 2.46
N ALA A 53 -6.28 -14.95 2.94
CA ALA A 53 -7.64 -14.51 3.28
C ALA A 53 -7.62 -13.52 4.46
N ALA A 54 -6.79 -13.75 5.48
CA ALA A 54 -6.59 -12.82 6.59
C ALA A 54 -6.00 -11.49 6.11
N ASP A 55 -5.02 -11.52 5.22
CA ASP A 55 -4.45 -10.33 4.62
C ASP A 55 -5.51 -9.49 3.89
N GLN A 56 -6.37 -10.14 3.08
CA GLN A 56 -7.48 -9.45 2.39
C GLN A 56 -8.48 -8.84 3.37
N LEU A 57 -8.75 -9.51 4.49
CA LEU A 57 -9.62 -8.97 5.53
C LEU A 57 -8.98 -7.74 6.19
N ILE A 58 -7.68 -7.79 6.51
CA ILE A 58 -6.95 -6.64 7.06
C ILE A 58 -6.97 -5.48 6.06
N PHE A 59 -6.74 -5.74 4.76
CA PHE A 59 -6.84 -4.72 3.72
C PHE A 59 -8.23 -4.08 3.70
N ALA A 60 -9.29 -4.87 3.69
CA ALA A 60 -10.66 -4.35 3.66
C ALA A 60 -10.99 -3.49 4.89
N LEU A 61 -10.59 -3.95 6.08
CA LEU A 61 -10.81 -3.22 7.33
C LEU A 61 -10.00 -1.92 7.39
N ALA A 62 -8.74 -1.95 6.96
CA ALA A 62 -7.87 -0.78 6.96
C ALA A 62 -8.35 0.26 5.94
N ASP A 63 -8.78 -0.14 4.75
CA ASP A 63 -9.35 0.75 3.74
C ASP A 63 -10.63 1.42 4.25
N TRP A 64 -11.52 0.63 4.86
CA TRP A 64 -12.74 1.17 5.46
C TRP A 64 -12.42 2.17 6.58
N TRP A 65 -11.54 1.81 7.50
CA TRP A 65 -11.17 2.67 8.62
C TRP A 65 -10.47 3.95 8.16
N MET A 66 -9.57 3.83 7.20
CA MET A 66 -8.88 4.98 6.62
C MET A 66 -9.85 5.91 5.89
N GLY A 67 -10.83 5.39 5.16
CA GLY A 67 -11.89 6.18 4.54
C GLY A 67 -12.67 6.99 5.58
N VAL A 68 -13.10 6.35 6.67
CA VAL A 68 -13.79 7.03 7.78
C VAL A 68 -12.89 8.08 8.47
N ALA A 69 -11.61 7.76 8.70
CA ALA A 69 -10.66 8.67 9.33
C ALA A 69 -10.42 9.92 8.49
N VAL A 70 -10.26 9.78 7.19
CA VAL A 70 -10.05 10.90 6.26
C VAL A 70 -11.29 11.80 6.16
N ASP A 71 -12.50 11.23 6.18
CA ASP A 71 -13.73 12.00 6.14
C ASP A 71 -13.93 12.85 7.40
N ARG A 72 -13.52 12.33 8.56
CA ARG A 72 -13.61 13.02 9.85
C ARG A 72 -12.52 14.07 10.06
N ALA A 73 -11.36 13.89 9.46
CA ALA A 73 -10.14 14.65 9.76
C ALA A 73 -9.88 15.81 8.78
N ARG A 74 -10.79 16.81 8.71
CA ARG A 74 -10.51 18.05 7.97
C ARG A 74 -9.26 18.79 8.46
N ALA A 75 -8.90 18.62 9.74
CA ALA A 75 -7.70 19.23 10.36
C ALA A 75 -6.43 18.39 10.17
N ALA A 76 -6.53 17.09 9.87
CA ALA A 76 -5.39 16.16 9.81
C ALA A 76 -4.62 16.19 8.47
N LEU A 77 -5.04 16.99 7.49
CA LEU A 77 -4.33 17.08 6.19
C LEU A 77 -2.85 17.46 6.34
N ARG A 78 -2.50 18.22 7.38
CA ARG A 78 -1.09 18.57 7.69
C ARG A 78 -0.27 17.39 8.17
N MET A 79 -0.90 16.39 8.78
CA MET A 79 -0.22 15.21 9.33
C MET A 79 -0.17 14.04 8.34
N ILE A 80 -0.90 14.10 7.21
CA ILE A 80 -0.92 13.01 6.23
C ILE A 80 0.47 12.76 5.66
N GLY A 81 1.22 13.79 5.31
CA GLY A 81 2.57 13.64 4.76
C GLY A 81 3.53 12.89 5.70
N PRO A 82 3.78 13.38 6.92
CA PRO A 82 4.61 12.67 7.91
C PRO A 82 4.10 11.25 8.22
N MET A 83 2.78 11.06 8.30
CA MET A 83 2.18 9.75 8.52
C MET A 83 2.47 8.78 7.36
N LEU A 84 2.35 9.23 6.11
CA LEU A 84 2.68 8.42 4.94
C LEU A 84 4.15 8.01 4.94
N VAL A 85 5.07 8.93 5.27
CA VAL A 85 6.50 8.61 5.37
C VAL A 85 6.76 7.57 6.44
N LEU A 86 6.17 7.72 7.63
CA LEU A 86 6.32 6.77 8.72
C LEU A 86 5.76 5.38 8.34
N LEU A 87 4.55 5.33 7.80
CA LEU A 87 3.92 4.08 7.37
C LEU A 87 4.71 3.40 6.25
N SER A 88 5.24 4.17 5.29
CA SER A 88 6.11 3.64 4.23
C SER A 88 7.39 3.05 4.80
N ALA A 89 8.03 3.72 5.75
CA ALA A 89 9.24 3.23 6.40
C ALA A 89 8.98 1.94 7.20
N VAL A 90 7.89 1.90 7.98
CA VAL A 90 7.51 0.70 8.75
C VAL A 90 7.16 -0.45 7.81
N SER A 91 6.39 -0.19 6.75
CA SER A 91 6.03 -1.19 5.73
C SER A 91 7.25 -1.77 5.03
N ALA A 92 8.17 -0.91 4.58
CA ALA A 92 9.41 -1.33 3.94
C ALA A 92 10.30 -2.15 4.89
N LEU A 93 10.43 -1.70 6.14
CA LEU A 93 11.21 -2.41 7.15
C LEU A 93 10.60 -3.79 7.46
N ALA A 94 9.28 -3.88 7.65
CA ALA A 94 8.60 -5.15 7.87
C ALA A 94 8.82 -6.12 6.70
N MET A 95 8.68 -5.65 5.46
CA MET A 95 8.92 -6.42 4.25
C MET A 95 10.38 -6.93 4.17
N LEU A 96 11.35 -6.06 4.42
CA LEU A 96 12.78 -6.40 4.39
C LEU A 96 13.14 -7.40 5.48
N LEU A 97 12.53 -7.33 6.64
CA LEU A 97 12.83 -8.24 7.76
C LEU A 97 12.18 -9.62 7.61
N MET A 98 11.13 -9.78 6.81
CA MET A 98 10.40 -11.05 6.66
C MET A 98 11.30 -12.27 6.43
N PRO A 99 12.31 -12.26 5.52
CA PRO A 99 13.14 -13.43 5.27
C PRO A 99 13.94 -13.89 6.48
N TRP A 100 14.39 -12.95 7.33
CA TRP A 100 15.14 -13.27 8.56
C TRP A 100 14.23 -13.72 9.70
N LEU A 101 13.03 -13.16 9.77
CA LEU A 101 12.02 -13.51 10.77
C LEU A 101 11.31 -14.83 10.44
N ALA A 102 11.43 -15.33 9.21
CA ALA A 102 10.79 -16.57 8.76
C ALA A 102 11.18 -17.80 9.59
N ALA A 103 12.36 -17.80 10.20
CA ALA A 103 12.80 -18.89 11.12
C ALA A 103 11.96 -18.99 12.39
N THR A 104 11.23 -17.92 12.77
CA THR A 104 10.39 -17.88 13.98
C THR A 104 8.95 -17.61 13.56
N PRO A 105 8.06 -18.62 13.52
CA PRO A 105 6.70 -18.50 13.00
C PRO A 105 5.90 -17.32 13.55
N ALA A 106 5.96 -17.09 14.85
CA ALA A 106 5.22 -16.00 15.49
C ALA A 106 5.71 -14.61 15.04
N LEU A 107 7.03 -14.40 14.95
CA LEU A 107 7.60 -13.14 14.49
C LEU A 107 7.35 -12.92 12.99
N PHE A 108 7.38 -14.00 12.22
CA PHE A 108 7.06 -13.94 10.79
C PHE A 108 5.60 -13.53 10.56
N LEU A 109 4.64 -14.16 11.24
CA LEU A 109 3.23 -13.80 11.13
C LEU A 109 2.97 -12.36 11.63
N LEU A 110 3.66 -11.94 12.70
CA LEU A 110 3.60 -10.56 13.16
C LEU A 110 4.13 -9.58 12.09
N ALA A 111 5.25 -9.88 11.47
CA ALA A 111 5.82 -9.05 10.40
C ALA A 111 4.88 -8.95 9.19
N ILE A 112 4.22 -10.06 8.80
CA ILE A 112 3.17 -10.06 7.77
C ILE A 112 2.04 -9.10 8.19
N GLY A 113 1.49 -9.26 9.39
CA GLY A 113 0.39 -8.43 9.88
C GLY A 113 0.74 -6.93 9.91
N VAL A 114 1.95 -6.59 10.38
CA VAL A 114 2.45 -5.21 10.37
C VAL A 114 2.60 -4.68 8.95
N TRP A 115 3.19 -5.46 8.04
CA TRP A 115 3.35 -5.07 6.65
C TRP A 115 2.01 -4.89 5.95
N VAL A 116 1.08 -5.82 6.09
CA VAL A 116 -0.26 -5.76 5.50
C VAL A 116 -1.03 -4.54 6.01
N ALA A 117 -1.03 -4.30 7.32
CA ALA A 117 -1.74 -3.17 7.93
C ALA A 117 -1.15 -1.82 7.47
N THR A 118 0.17 -1.68 7.45
CA THR A 118 0.84 -0.43 7.06
C THR A 118 0.76 -0.16 5.57
N SER A 119 0.95 -1.17 4.72
CA SER A 119 0.85 -1.05 3.26
C SER A 119 -0.59 -0.75 2.81
N SER A 120 -1.58 -1.32 3.48
CA SER A 120 -3.00 -1.00 3.27
C SER A 120 -3.30 0.47 3.57
N ALA A 121 -2.81 0.96 4.72
CA ALA A 121 -2.98 2.37 5.09
C ALA A 121 -2.33 3.37 4.10
N LEU A 122 -1.39 2.93 3.28
CA LEU A 122 -0.77 3.74 2.22
C LEU A 122 -1.62 3.84 0.96
N ARG A 123 -2.54 2.92 0.73
CA ARG A 123 -3.33 2.82 -0.50
C ARG A 123 -4.45 3.86 -0.58
N ALA A 124 -5.18 4.07 0.50
CA ALA A 124 -6.35 4.95 0.52
C ALA A 124 -6.03 6.47 0.44
N PRO A 125 -5.04 7.03 1.16
CA PRO A 125 -4.74 8.45 1.14
C PRO A 125 -4.46 9.03 -0.24
N PRO A 126 -3.72 8.38 -1.16
CA PRO A 126 -3.48 8.87 -2.50
C PRO A 126 -4.76 9.18 -3.28
N TYR A 127 -5.75 8.30 -3.25
CA TYR A 127 -7.02 8.51 -3.95
C TYR A 127 -7.80 9.68 -3.38
N VAL A 128 -7.80 9.83 -2.05
CA VAL A 128 -8.49 10.93 -1.37
C VAL A 128 -7.80 12.27 -1.67
N LEU A 129 -6.46 12.30 -1.64
CA LEU A 129 -5.70 13.51 -1.97
C LEU A 129 -5.98 13.92 -3.42
N LEU A 130 -5.92 12.98 -4.36
CA LEU A 130 -6.18 13.24 -5.76
C LEU A 130 -7.60 13.79 -5.97
N SER A 131 -8.61 13.17 -5.36
CA SER A 131 -10.01 13.62 -5.48
C SER A 131 -10.28 15.01 -4.89
N ARG A 132 -9.51 15.42 -3.87
CA ARG A 132 -9.67 16.73 -3.22
C ARG A 132 -8.94 17.85 -3.91
N TYR A 133 -7.79 17.58 -4.52
CA TYR A 133 -6.93 18.61 -5.13
C TYR A 133 -7.07 18.71 -6.64
N ALA A 134 -7.50 17.62 -7.31
CA ALA A 134 -7.74 17.66 -8.76
C ALA A 134 -9.09 18.32 -9.09
N GLY A 135 -9.09 19.21 -10.06
CA GLY A 135 -10.33 19.72 -10.66
C GLY A 135 -11.11 18.58 -11.33
N ARG A 136 -12.46 18.70 -11.38
CA ARG A 136 -13.32 17.67 -12.00
C ARG A 136 -12.91 17.30 -13.43
N ALA A 137 -12.40 18.26 -14.19
CA ALA A 137 -11.95 18.05 -15.58
C ALA A 137 -10.61 17.30 -15.68
N THR A 138 -9.72 17.42 -14.68
CA THR A 138 -8.37 16.83 -14.69
C THR A 138 -8.31 15.49 -13.95
N LEU A 139 -9.28 15.21 -13.10
CA LEU A 139 -9.33 14.01 -12.25
C LEU A 139 -9.16 12.69 -13.04
N PRO A 140 -9.87 12.45 -14.18
CA PRO A 140 -9.71 11.19 -14.91
C PRO A 140 -8.29 10.99 -15.45
N ARG A 141 -7.64 12.06 -15.92
CA ARG A 141 -6.26 12.01 -16.42
C ARG A 141 -5.27 11.67 -15.29
N LEU A 142 -5.42 12.32 -14.15
CA LEU A 142 -4.53 12.13 -13.00
C LEU A 142 -4.71 10.74 -12.37
N ALA A 143 -5.95 10.25 -12.30
CA ALA A 143 -6.25 8.88 -11.89
C ALA A 143 -5.64 7.85 -12.85
N GLY A 144 -5.70 8.12 -14.17
CA GLY A 144 -5.04 7.30 -15.19
C GLY A 144 -3.53 7.21 -14.99
N ILE A 145 -2.86 8.32 -14.70
CA ILE A 145 -1.41 8.35 -14.42
C ILE A 145 -1.11 7.53 -13.15
N GLN A 146 -1.90 7.66 -12.10
CA GLN A 146 -1.72 6.89 -10.86
C GLN A 146 -1.85 5.38 -11.13
N LEU A 147 -2.86 4.95 -11.88
CA LEU A 147 -3.09 3.55 -12.23
C LEU A 147 -2.00 2.96 -13.14
N LEU A 148 -1.22 3.79 -13.85
CA LEU A 148 -0.06 3.30 -14.61
C LEU A 148 0.97 2.62 -13.70
N GLY A 149 1.16 3.10 -12.47
CA GLY A 149 2.05 2.46 -11.49
C GLY A 149 1.63 1.01 -11.23
N LEU A 150 0.35 0.80 -10.96
CA LEU A 150 -0.23 -0.53 -10.76
C LEU A 150 -0.09 -1.42 -12.00
N ALA A 151 -0.39 -0.87 -13.19
CA ALA A 151 -0.32 -1.62 -14.45
C ALA A 151 1.11 -2.06 -14.78
N VAL A 152 2.10 -1.18 -14.59
CA VAL A 152 3.52 -1.50 -14.82
C VAL A 152 4.01 -2.55 -13.82
N ALA A 153 3.67 -2.42 -12.53
CA ALA A 153 4.01 -3.43 -11.53
C ALA A 153 3.43 -4.80 -11.89
N SER A 154 2.15 -4.84 -12.29
CA SER A 154 1.48 -6.09 -12.69
C SER A 154 2.11 -6.72 -13.94
N ALA A 155 2.60 -5.90 -14.88
CA ALA A 155 3.29 -6.39 -16.08
C ALA A 155 4.69 -6.92 -15.78
N LEU A 156 5.40 -6.35 -14.80
CA LEU A 156 6.75 -6.77 -14.40
C LEU A 156 6.76 -7.96 -13.44
N ALA A 157 5.68 -8.16 -12.73
CA ALA A 157 5.54 -9.15 -11.67
C ALA A 157 5.87 -10.61 -12.07
N PRO A 158 5.58 -11.08 -13.31
CA PRO A 158 5.89 -12.46 -13.73
C PRO A 158 7.37 -12.71 -14.03
N TYR A 159 8.20 -11.67 -14.15
CA TYR A 159 9.61 -11.73 -14.51
C TYR A 159 10.54 -11.46 -13.33
#